data_809b0753ca239a03a232f79f641c68d0
#
_entry.id   809b0753ca239a03a232f79f641c68d0
#
_cell.length_a   1.000
_cell.length_b   1.000
_cell.length_c   1.000
_cell.angle_alpha   90.00
_cell.angle_beta   90.00
_cell.angle_gamma   90.00
#
_symmetry.space_group_name_H-M   'P 1'
#
loop_
_entity.id
_entity.type
_entity.pdbx_description
1 polymer ?
#
loop_
_entity_poly.entity_id
_entity_poly.type
_entity_poly.pdbx_seq_one_letter_code
_entity_poly.pdbx_strand_id
1 'polypeptide(L)'
;KGVADSILTNDQIAQLLSQLISSTNMNLKNVVTIICALYNSRTITLQQAMTLLEKYISQMSSGTTGGSTGTTTTTQPTDPQPAQGGLLDTVNHTAYVSGRGGQTFAPNGSLTRAEAAQMLYALMTEQAHKQYDRTSCSLRDVAAGRWYTTAVSTLANVGAISGYSDGTFRPNKEITRAEFVTILTGIYGEDTTKGMPFSDVGHSWCYDAVATAYAHGWVSGYSDGTFRPNQTITRAEAVVILNSVLGRSCDLTYVQANAQAALHFTDITPGAWYYADVIEASMGHTYTELAGIERWTALS
;
A
#
# COMPACT_ATOMS: atom_id res chain seq x y z
N LYS A 1 -9.90 -9.72 49.18
CA LYS A 1 -8.62 -8.97 48.95
C LYS A 1 -8.57 -8.66 47.48
N GLY A 2 -8.89 -7.38 47.10
CA GLY A 2 -8.88 -6.93 45.74
C GLY A 2 -7.43 -6.83 45.24
N VAL A 3 -7.19 -7.37 44.06
CA VAL A 3 -6.01 -7.05 43.26
C VAL A 3 -6.25 -5.62 42.72
N ALA A 4 -5.50 -4.66 43.24
CA ALA A 4 -5.49 -3.32 42.65
C ALA A 4 -4.87 -3.44 41.24
N ASP A 5 -5.68 -3.22 40.21
CA ASP A 5 -5.19 -3.03 38.86
C ASP A 5 -4.25 -1.82 38.88
N SER A 6 -2.95 -2.10 38.81
CA SER A 6 -1.91 -1.07 38.73
C SER A 6 -2.02 -0.44 37.35
N ILE A 7 -2.78 0.65 37.24
CA ILE A 7 -2.80 1.50 36.06
C ILE A 7 -1.40 2.10 35.94
N LEU A 8 -0.70 1.74 34.87
CA LEU A 8 0.63 2.29 34.57
C LEU A 8 0.56 3.82 34.52
N THR A 9 1.49 4.50 35.17
CA THR A 9 1.61 5.96 35.06
C THR A 9 2.09 6.35 33.67
N ASN A 10 1.84 7.60 33.27
CA ASN A 10 2.28 8.14 31.97
C ASN A 10 3.79 7.94 31.74
N ASP A 11 4.60 8.10 32.78
CA ASP A 11 6.05 7.91 32.71
C ASP A 11 6.43 6.44 32.50
N GLN A 12 5.69 5.52 33.10
CA GLN A 12 5.87 4.08 32.88
C GLN A 12 5.49 3.67 31.46
N ILE A 13 4.39 4.21 30.94
CA ILE A 13 3.98 3.98 29.53
C ILE A 13 5.02 4.57 28.57
N ALA A 14 5.49 5.80 28.81
CA ALA A 14 6.50 6.45 27.99
C ALA A 14 7.85 5.69 28.04
N GLN A 15 8.21 5.15 29.20
CA GLN A 15 9.43 4.37 29.36
C GLN A 15 9.37 3.01 28.66
N LEU A 16 8.23 2.31 28.74
CA LEU A 16 7.99 1.06 28.03
C LEU A 16 7.97 1.27 26.51
N LEU A 17 7.33 2.34 26.03
CA LEU A 17 7.33 2.68 24.60
C LEU A 17 8.74 3.05 24.12
N SER A 18 9.50 3.82 24.89
CA SER A 18 10.89 4.15 24.55
C SER A 18 11.79 2.92 24.48
N GLN A 19 11.58 1.96 25.37
CA GLN A 19 12.31 0.68 25.35
C GLN A 19 11.89 -0.18 24.14
N LEU A 20 10.60 -0.24 23.84
CA LEU A 20 10.07 -0.99 22.71
C LEU A 20 10.59 -0.41 21.37
N ILE A 21 10.59 0.90 21.21
CA ILE A 21 11.10 1.61 20.05
C ILE A 21 12.60 1.37 19.87
N SER A 22 13.37 1.45 20.96
CA SER A 22 14.82 1.25 20.91
C SER A 22 15.21 -0.21 20.63
N SER A 23 14.38 -1.18 21.02
CA SER A 23 14.66 -2.60 20.86
C SER A 23 14.21 -3.19 19.52
N THR A 24 13.27 -2.57 18.83
CA THR A 24 12.58 -3.18 17.69
C THR A 24 12.76 -2.44 16.36
N ASN A 25 13.52 -1.35 16.33
CA ASN A 25 13.65 -0.49 15.13
C ASN A 25 12.28 -0.15 14.50
N MET A 26 11.29 0.17 15.35
CA MET A 26 9.92 0.45 14.91
C MET A 26 9.88 1.77 14.14
N ASN A 27 9.22 1.77 13.00
CA ASN A 27 8.97 2.98 12.24
C ASN A 27 7.85 3.82 12.89
N LEU A 28 7.78 5.10 12.51
CA LEU A 28 6.81 6.06 13.03
C LEU A 28 5.36 5.53 12.93
N LYS A 29 5.00 4.86 11.84
CA LYS A 29 3.66 4.29 11.62
C LYS A 29 3.26 3.31 12.72
N ASN A 30 4.16 2.41 13.11
CA ASN A 30 3.88 1.42 14.15
C ASN A 30 3.73 2.07 15.54
N VAL A 31 4.55 3.09 15.84
CA VAL A 31 4.44 3.86 17.09
C VAL A 31 3.11 4.59 17.15
N VAL A 32 2.72 5.27 16.09
CA VAL A 32 1.42 5.95 15.98
C VAL A 32 0.27 4.96 16.16
N THR A 33 0.33 3.79 15.51
CA THR A 33 -0.70 2.75 15.64
C THR A 33 -0.88 2.30 17.09
N ILE A 34 0.21 2.08 17.83
CA ILE A 34 0.16 1.69 19.25
C ILE A 34 -0.43 2.81 20.10
N ILE A 35 0.01 4.06 19.92
CA ILE A 35 -0.49 5.21 20.66
C ILE A 35 -2.00 5.41 20.39
N CYS A 36 -2.43 5.29 19.14
CA CYS A 36 -3.86 5.35 18.77
C CYS A 36 -4.67 4.22 19.40
N ALA A 37 -4.14 2.99 19.45
CA ALA A 37 -4.80 1.87 20.11
C ALA A 37 -4.98 2.12 21.61
N LEU A 38 -3.96 2.67 22.29
CA LEU A 38 -4.01 3.03 23.71
C LEU A 38 -5.00 4.17 23.97
N TYR A 39 -5.08 5.15 23.09
CA TYR A 39 -6.06 6.22 23.16
C TYR A 39 -7.49 5.71 22.95
N ASN A 40 -7.71 4.89 21.92
CA ASN A 40 -9.04 4.35 21.60
C ASN A 40 -9.55 3.39 22.68
N SER A 41 -8.65 2.67 23.35
CA SER A 41 -9.01 1.83 24.54
C SER A 41 -9.22 2.64 25.82
N ARG A 42 -9.12 3.99 25.76
CA ARG A 42 -9.18 4.90 26.91
C ARG A 42 -8.10 4.65 27.97
N THR A 43 -7.02 3.97 27.61
CA THR A 43 -5.89 3.72 28.50
C THR A 43 -5.07 4.99 28.72
N ILE A 44 -5.02 5.87 27.68
CA ILE A 44 -4.38 7.19 27.75
C ILE A 44 -5.34 8.28 27.27
N THR A 45 -5.14 9.51 27.73
CA THR A 45 -5.87 10.69 27.26
C THR A 45 -5.29 11.22 25.94
N LEU A 46 -6.01 12.08 25.23
CA LEU A 46 -5.51 12.75 24.02
C LEU A 46 -4.20 13.53 24.30
N GLN A 47 -4.15 14.26 25.44
CA GLN A 47 -2.96 15.03 25.82
C GLN A 47 -1.75 14.11 26.03
N GLN A 48 -1.94 12.94 26.62
CA GLN A 48 -0.91 11.94 26.82
C GLN A 48 -0.45 11.34 25.49
N ALA A 49 -1.37 11.03 24.59
CA ALA A 49 -1.05 10.55 23.26
C ALA A 49 -0.20 11.56 22.48
N MET A 50 -0.57 12.85 22.50
CA MET A 50 0.19 13.93 21.87
C MET A 50 1.60 14.07 22.45
N THR A 51 1.72 14.07 23.79
CA THR A 51 3.03 14.16 24.47
C THR A 51 3.95 12.99 24.11
N LEU A 52 3.40 11.77 23.97
CA LEU A 52 4.18 10.60 23.56
C LEU A 52 4.66 10.71 22.11
N LEU A 53 3.83 11.21 21.21
CA LEU A 53 4.19 11.46 19.81
C LEU A 53 5.28 12.54 19.67
N GLU A 54 5.11 13.67 20.34
CA GLU A 54 6.10 14.77 20.34
C GLU A 54 7.46 14.30 20.85
N LYS A 55 7.48 13.53 21.94
CA LYS A 55 8.70 12.95 22.50
C LYS A 55 9.39 12.00 21.53
N TYR A 56 8.63 11.17 20.83
CA TYR A 56 9.17 10.27 19.82
C TYR A 56 9.76 11.03 18.62
N ILE A 57 9.06 12.03 18.09
CA ILE A 57 9.52 12.85 16.98
C ILE A 57 10.82 13.62 17.35
N SER A 58 10.89 14.17 18.57
CA SER A 58 12.09 14.89 19.03
C SER A 58 13.31 13.98 19.17
N GLN A 59 13.13 12.71 19.52
CA GLN A 59 14.22 11.72 19.58
C GLN A 59 14.75 11.36 18.18
N MET A 60 13.87 11.29 17.18
CA MET A 60 14.28 11.04 15.78
C MET A 60 15.07 12.22 15.19
N SER A 61 14.72 13.45 15.56
CA SER A 61 15.38 14.67 15.07
C SER A 61 16.80 14.87 15.65
N SER A 62 17.12 14.27 16.79
CA SER A 62 18.43 14.40 17.45
C SER A 62 19.48 13.40 16.98
N GLY A 63 19.14 12.48 16.08
CA GLY A 63 20.00 11.40 15.60
C GLY A 63 20.77 11.68 14.28
N THR A 64 20.64 12.86 13.67
CA THR A 64 21.24 13.12 12.35
C THR A 64 22.22 14.31 12.38
N THR A 65 23.42 14.08 12.89
CA THR A 65 24.59 14.93 12.59
C THR A 65 25.79 14.05 12.27
N GLY A 66 26.15 13.97 11.01
CA GLY A 66 27.37 13.31 10.56
C GLY A 66 27.50 13.47 9.04
N GLY A 67 28.18 14.53 8.59
CA GLY A 67 28.46 14.79 7.21
C GLY A 67 29.48 13.83 6.61
N SER A 68 29.46 13.69 5.31
CA SER A 68 30.64 13.29 4.53
C SER A 68 30.61 13.88 3.13
N THR A 69 31.74 14.44 2.81
CA THR A 69 32.21 15.08 1.59
C THR A 69 32.28 14.13 0.40
N GLY A 70 32.11 14.71 -0.79
CA GLY A 70 31.98 14.09 -2.09
C GLY A 70 33.17 13.31 -2.64
N THR A 71 32.88 12.55 -3.67
CA THR A 71 33.81 12.23 -4.74
C THR A 71 33.03 12.04 -6.05
N THR A 72 33.37 12.86 -7.00
CA THR A 72 32.83 12.85 -8.37
C THR A 72 33.42 11.65 -9.12
N THR A 73 32.59 10.75 -9.60
CA THR A 73 32.99 9.78 -10.62
C THR A 73 32.03 9.88 -11.79
N THR A 74 32.57 10.27 -12.91
CA THR A 74 31.91 10.38 -14.21
C THR A 74 31.56 8.97 -14.71
N THR A 75 30.29 8.67 -14.90
CA THR A 75 29.83 7.52 -15.66
C THR A 75 28.77 7.95 -16.68
N GLN A 76 28.88 7.37 -17.85
CA GLN A 76 28.12 7.43 -19.08
C GLN A 76 26.59 7.50 -18.88
N PRO A 77 25.80 8.16 -19.74
CA PRO A 77 24.37 8.28 -19.57
C PRO A 77 23.69 6.93 -19.81
N THR A 78 23.28 6.27 -18.72
CA THR A 78 22.25 5.25 -18.74
C THR A 78 20.91 5.97 -18.70
N ASP A 79 19.99 5.54 -19.55
CA ASP A 79 18.60 5.98 -19.57
C ASP A 79 18.06 6.06 -18.11
N PRO A 80 17.47 7.17 -17.69
CA PRO A 80 17.10 7.35 -16.29
C PRO A 80 16.00 6.36 -15.91
N GLN A 81 16.40 5.31 -15.19
CA GLN A 81 15.44 4.49 -14.46
C GLN A 81 14.70 5.43 -13.48
N PRO A 82 13.35 5.43 -13.45
CA PRO A 82 12.60 6.36 -12.62
C PRO A 82 13.00 6.21 -11.16
N ALA A 83 13.16 7.34 -10.48
CA ALA A 83 13.43 7.37 -9.05
C ALA A 83 12.32 6.57 -8.31
N GLN A 84 12.75 5.68 -7.43
CA GLN A 84 11.87 4.84 -6.60
C GLN A 84 10.74 5.68 -5.97
N GLY A 85 9.49 5.26 -6.15
CA GLY A 85 8.30 5.88 -5.54
C GLY A 85 7.65 7.04 -6.31
N GLY A 86 8.28 7.58 -7.36
CA GLY A 86 7.76 8.77 -8.07
C GLY A 86 6.67 8.52 -9.12
N LEU A 87 6.32 7.27 -9.41
CA LEU A 87 5.33 6.95 -10.44
C LEU A 87 3.91 6.88 -9.91
N LEU A 88 3.71 6.54 -8.63
CA LEU A 88 2.39 6.40 -8.00
C LEU A 88 1.97 7.70 -7.30
N ASP A 89 0.69 8.04 -7.44
CA ASP A 89 0.09 9.20 -6.80
C ASP A 89 -0.30 8.86 -5.35
N THR A 90 0.52 9.32 -4.43
CA THR A 90 0.31 9.18 -2.97
C THR A 90 -0.38 10.39 -2.35
N VAL A 91 -0.76 11.40 -3.14
CA VAL A 91 -1.30 12.67 -2.66
C VAL A 91 -2.77 12.83 -3.01
N ASN A 92 -3.15 12.53 -4.26
CA ASN A 92 -4.53 12.70 -4.70
C ASN A 92 -5.29 11.39 -4.49
N HIS A 93 -6.32 11.41 -3.65
CA HIS A 93 -7.14 10.24 -3.35
C HIS A 93 -8.28 10.13 -4.35
N THR A 94 -7.94 9.84 -5.61
CA THR A 94 -8.91 9.50 -6.66
C THR A 94 -9.34 8.05 -6.53
N ALA A 95 -10.62 7.76 -6.83
CA ALA A 95 -11.08 6.39 -6.92
C ALA A 95 -10.37 5.66 -8.07
N TYR A 96 -9.85 4.45 -7.79
CA TYR A 96 -9.11 3.64 -8.77
C TYR A 96 -9.74 2.27 -9.04
N VAL A 97 -10.84 1.98 -8.34
CA VAL A 97 -11.61 0.75 -8.54
C VAL A 97 -13.10 1.07 -8.55
N SER A 98 -13.86 0.33 -9.36
CA SER A 98 -15.32 0.41 -9.41
C SER A 98 -15.95 -0.96 -9.14
N GLY A 99 -17.27 -0.97 -8.92
CA GLY A 99 -18.04 -2.21 -8.82
C GLY A 99 -18.08 -2.98 -10.14
N ARG A 100 -18.52 -4.24 -10.07
CA ARG A 100 -18.73 -5.13 -11.22
C ARG A 100 -20.17 -5.10 -11.76
N GLY A 101 -20.90 -3.99 -11.51
CA GLY A 101 -22.32 -3.82 -11.86
C GLY A 101 -23.25 -4.27 -10.74
N GLY A 102 -24.55 -3.88 -10.83
CA GLY A 102 -25.56 -4.25 -9.85
C GLY A 102 -25.29 -3.82 -8.40
N GLN A 103 -24.51 -2.76 -8.20
CA GLN A 103 -24.07 -2.32 -6.88
C GLN A 103 -23.25 -3.39 -6.10
N THR A 104 -22.48 -4.20 -6.80
CA THR A 104 -21.60 -5.20 -6.19
C THR A 104 -20.15 -4.85 -6.41
N PHE A 105 -19.31 -5.11 -5.40
CA PHE A 105 -17.85 -4.98 -5.49
C PHE A 105 -17.19 -6.30 -5.89
N ALA A 106 -17.76 -7.41 -5.54
CA ALA A 106 -17.23 -8.77 -5.65
C ALA A 106 -15.88 -8.94 -4.90
N PRO A 107 -15.84 -8.77 -3.56
CA PRO A 107 -14.60 -8.76 -2.79
C PRO A 107 -13.78 -10.05 -2.91
N ASN A 108 -14.46 -11.20 -3.00
CA ASN A 108 -13.83 -12.51 -3.16
C ASN A 108 -13.62 -12.91 -4.63
N GLY A 109 -14.00 -12.07 -5.58
CA GLY A 109 -13.76 -12.32 -7.00
C GLY A 109 -12.28 -12.15 -7.34
N SER A 110 -11.75 -13.04 -8.18
CA SER A 110 -10.39 -12.93 -8.70
C SER A 110 -10.25 -11.72 -9.64
N LEU A 111 -9.04 -11.17 -9.72
CA LEU A 111 -8.66 -10.17 -10.71
C LEU A 111 -8.07 -10.85 -11.95
N THR A 112 -8.38 -10.32 -13.12
CA THR A 112 -7.60 -10.60 -14.32
C THR A 112 -6.34 -9.76 -14.36
N ARG A 113 -5.35 -10.20 -15.13
CA ARG A 113 -4.10 -9.46 -15.34
C ARG A 113 -4.35 -8.07 -15.94
N ALA A 114 -5.34 -7.94 -16.82
CA ALA A 114 -5.75 -6.66 -17.40
C ALA A 114 -6.38 -5.72 -16.35
N GLU A 115 -7.25 -6.23 -15.48
CA GLU A 115 -7.83 -5.44 -14.38
C GLU A 115 -6.75 -4.96 -13.41
N ALA A 116 -5.81 -5.82 -13.04
CA ALA A 116 -4.67 -5.44 -12.20
C ALA A 116 -3.81 -4.34 -12.84
N ALA A 117 -3.49 -4.46 -14.12
CA ALA A 117 -2.76 -3.43 -14.86
C ALA A 117 -3.53 -2.10 -14.90
N GLN A 118 -4.84 -2.14 -15.09
CA GLN A 118 -5.68 -0.93 -15.11
C GLN A 118 -5.73 -0.24 -13.74
N MET A 119 -5.81 -1.00 -12.64
CA MET A 119 -5.77 -0.43 -11.29
C MET A 119 -4.43 0.29 -11.03
N LEU A 120 -3.32 -0.35 -11.35
CA LEU A 120 -1.98 0.23 -11.18
C LEU A 120 -1.75 1.45 -12.07
N TYR A 121 -2.22 1.40 -13.33
CA TYR A 121 -2.16 2.53 -14.25
C TYR A 121 -2.98 3.73 -13.74
N ALA A 122 -4.19 3.49 -13.21
CA ALA A 122 -5.04 4.56 -12.65
C ALA A 122 -4.43 5.25 -11.42
N LEU A 123 -3.47 4.61 -10.78
CA LEU A 123 -2.75 5.15 -9.61
C LEU A 123 -1.46 5.88 -9.97
N MET A 124 -1.11 5.97 -11.26
CA MET A 124 0.08 6.72 -11.68
C MET A 124 -0.18 8.22 -11.58
N THR A 125 0.89 8.99 -11.31
CA THR A 125 0.82 10.44 -11.31
C THR A 125 0.57 11.00 -12.72
N GLU A 126 -0.02 12.20 -12.82
CA GLU A 126 -0.19 12.90 -14.09
C GLU A 126 1.15 13.09 -14.84
N GLN A 127 2.22 13.33 -14.11
CA GLN A 127 3.57 13.44 -14.68
C GLN A 127 4.04 12.12 -15.26
N ALA A 128 3.79 11.00 -14.57
CA ALA A 128 4.13 9.67 -15.07
C ALA A 128 3.33 9.33 -16.34
N HIS A 129 2.04 9.66 -16.38
CA HIS A 129 1.23 9.54 -17.60
C HIS A 129 1.82 10.34 -18.77
N LYS A 130 2.13 11.62 -18.59
CA LYS A 130 2.73 12.48 -19.63
C LYS A 130 4.04 11.92 -20.17
N GLN A 131 4.83 11.28 -19.34
CA GLN A 131 6.15 10.76 -19.71
C GLN A 131 6.09 9.36 -20.31
N TYR A 132 5.28 8.46 -19.74
CA TYR A 132 5.37 7.03 -20.01
C TYR A 132 4.20 6.44 -20.78
N ASP A 133 3.07 7.14 -20.96
CA ASP A 133 1.91 6.60 -21.66
C ASP A 133 2.27 6.08 -23.05
N ARG A 134 1.83 4.86 -23.32
CA ARG A 134 1.95 4.18 -24.61
C ARG A 134 0.64 3.51 -24.97
N THR A 135 0.31 3.55 -26.26
CA THR A 135 -0.90 2.93 -26.82
C THR A 135 -0.63 1.59 -27.51
N SER A 136 0.62 1.13 -27.48
CA SER A 136 1.03 -0.16 -28.03
C SER A 136 2.30 -0.68 -27.31
N CYS A 137 2.47 -1.99 -27.30
CA CYS A 137 3.66 -2.67 -26.81
C CYS A 137 3.96 -3.90 -27.67
N SER A 138 5.09 -4.59 -27.36
CA SER A 138 5.53 -5.78 -28.12
C SER A 138 4.80 -7.07 -27.73
N LEU A 139 3.91 -7.06 -26.77
CA LEU A 139 3.16 -8.24 -26.30
C LEU A 139 2.08 -8.63 -27.31
N ARG A 140 2.17 -9.84 -27.86
CA ARG A 140 1.45 -10.27 -29.06
C ARG A 140 -0.06 -10.32 -28.93
N ASP A 141 -0.57 -10.49 -27.72
CA ASP A 141 -2.01 -10.61 -27.39
C ASP A 141 -2.61 -9.33 -26.79
N VAL A 142 -1.85 -8.23 -26.79
CA VAL A 142 -2.32 -6.91 -26.41
C VAL A 142 -2.75 -6.16 -27.67
N ALA A 143 -4.01 -6.39 -28.08
CA ALA A 143 -4.55 -5.77 -29.28
C ALA A 143 -4.81 -4.27 -29.06
N ALA A 144 -4.61 -3.46 -30.11
CA ALA A 144 -4.91 -2.04 -30.08
C ALA A 144 -6.41 -1.77 -29.82
N GLY A 145 -6.69 -0.66 -29.11
CA GLY A 145 -8.07 -0.19 -28.87
C GLY A 145 -8.85 -0.98 -27.81
N ARG A 146 -8.23 -1.92 -27.12
CA ARG A 146 -8.87 -2.57 -25.98
C ARG A 146 -8.80 -1.64 -24.75
N TRP A 147 -9.73 -1.78 -23.83
CA TRP A 147 -9.81 -0.95 -22.62
C TRP A 147 -8.55 -0.99 -21.75
N TYR A 148 -7.79 -2.07 -21.82
CA TYR A 148 -6.54 -2.27 -21.06
C TYR A 148 -5.27 -1.94 -21.84
N THR A 149 -5.36 -1.64 -23.15
CA THR A 149 -4.17 -1.52 -24.01
C THR A 149 -3.19 -0.44 -23.52
N THR A 150 -3.69 0.75 -23.20
CA THR A 150 -2.84 1.84 -22.71
C THR A 150 -2.20 1.47 -21.39
N ALA A 151 -2.95 0.94 -20.43
CA ALA A 151 -2.43 0.53 -19.13
C ALA A 151 -1.31 -0.51 -19.25
N VAL A 152 -1.55 -1.58 -19.99
CA VAL A 152 -0.55 -2.64 -20.19
C VAL A 152 0.68 -2.13 -20.95
N SER A 153 0.48 -1.31 -21.99
CA SER A 153 1.58 -0.76 -22.79
C SER A 153 2.44 0.23 -22.00
N THR A 154 1.81 1.06 -21.15
CA THR A 154 2.51 1.99 -20.28
C THR A 154 3.31 1.25 -19.21
N LEU A 155 2.70 0.27 -18.54
CA LEU A 155 3.40 -0.53 -17.53
C LEU A 155 4.52 -1.40 -18.13
N ALA A 156 4.38 -1.84 -19.39
CA ALA A 156 5.47 -2.49 -20.11
C ALA A 156 6.59 -1.50 -20.47
N ASN A 157 6.25 -0.25 -20.82
CA ASN A 157 7.22 0.80 -21.12
C ASN A 157 8.05 1.22 -19.90
N VAL A 158 7.45 1.21 -18.70
CA VAL A 158 8.20 1.47 -17.45
C VAL A 158 8.91 0.22 -16.92
N GLY A 159 8.80 -0.93 -17.58
CA GLY A 159 9.46 -2.17 -17.20
C GLY A 159 8.76 -2.99 -16.12
N ALA A 160 7.60 -2.56 -15.63
CA ALA A 160 6.84 -3.28 -14.61
C ALA A 160 6.15 -4.56 -15.15
N ILE A 161 5.87 -4.61 -16.45
CA ILE A 161 5.31 -5.78 -17.13
C ILE A 161 6.27 -6.26 -18.21
N SER A 162 6.76 -7.48 -18.08
CA SER A 162 7.60 -8.14 -19.09
C SER A 162 6.83 -9.18 -19.94
N GLY A 163 5.65 -9.59 -19.50
CA GLY A 163 4.91 -10.68 -20.11
C GLY A 163 5.46 -12.06 -19.80
N TYR A 164 4.98 -13.06 -20.53
CA TYR A 164 5.47 -14.45 -20.44
C TYR A 164 6.56 -14.71 -21.48
N SER A 165 7.30 -15.80 -21.29
CA SER A 165 8.38 -16.22 -22.20
C SER A 165 7.95 -16.46 -23.65
N ASP A 166 6.64 -16.71 -23.87
CA ASP A 166 6.07 -16.84 -25.21
C ASP A 166 5.70 -15.49 -25.84
N GLY A 167 6.02 -14.36 -25.21
CA GLY A 167 5.75 -13.01 -25.70
C GLY A 167 4.28 -12.58 -25.54
N THR A 168 3.51 -13.22 -24.67
CA THR A 168 2.12 -12.86 -24.37
C THR A 168 1.98 -12.18 -23.01
N PHE A 169 0.92 -11.38 -22.82
CA PHE A 169 0.52 -10.81 -21.54
C PHE A 169 -0.57 -11.63 -20.84
N ARG A 170 -1.44 -12.25 -21.62
CA ARG A 170 -2.62 -13.01 -21.18
C ARG A 170 -3.61 -12.15 -20.38
N PRO A 171 -4.20 -11.12 -20.99
CA PRO A 171 -5.00 -10.10 -20.30
C PRO A 171 -6.19 -10.66 -19.52
N ASN A 172 -6.81 -11.71 -20.00
CA ASN A 172 -8.00 -12.33 -19.39
C ASN A 172 -7.65 -13.46 -18.39
N LYS A 173 -6.36 -13.82 -18.22
CA LYS A 173 -5.93 -14.79 -17.20
C LYS A 173 -6.06 -14.17 -15.83
N GLU A 174 -6.56 -14.90 -14.86
CA GLU A 174 -6.51 -14.53 -13.46
C GLU A 174 -5.06 -14.34 -13.02
N ILE A 175 -4.79 -13.24 -12.30
CA ILE A 175 -3.46 -12.91 -11.81
C ILE A 175 -3.21 -13.58 -10.46
N THR A 176 -2.02 -14.16 -10.28
CA THR A 176 -1.62 -14.70 -8.98
C THR A 176 -1.13 -13.60 -8.04
N ARG A 177 -1.11 -13.90 -6.74
CA ARG A 177 -0.59 -12.97 -5.72
C ARG A 177 0.86 -12.58 -5.99
N ALA A 178 1.70 -13.53 -6.39
CA ALA A 178 3.09 -13.26 -6.77
C ALA A 178 3.19 -12.38 -8.02
N GLU A 179 2.43 -12.68 -9.08
CA GLU A 179 2.41 -11.87 -10.29
C GLU A 179 1.96 -10.42 -10.02
N PHE A 180 0.95 -10.23 -9.16
CA PHE A 180 0.46 -8.91 -8.78
C PHE A 180 1.52 -8.08 -8.04
N VAL A 181 2.13 -8.67 -7.01
CA VAL A 181 3.18 -8.02 -6.23
C VAL A 181 4.41 -7.72 -7.08
N THR A 182 4.76 -8.59 -8.03
CA THR A 182 5.89 -8.36 -8.95
C THR A 182 5.66 -7.16 -9.87
N ILE A 183 4.45 -7.00 -10.42
CA ILE A 183 4.13 -5.81 -11.22
C ILE A 183 4.19 -4.54 -10.35
N LEU A 184 3.66 -4.61 -9.13
CA LEU A 184 3.67 -3.50 -8.18
C LEU A 184 5.09 -3.06 -7.81
N THR A 185 5.97 -4.00 -7.47
CA THR A 185 7.37 -3.69 -7.14
C THR A 185 8.16 -3.22 -8.36
N GLY A 186 7.78 -3.65 -9.57
CA GLY A 186 8.34 -3.13 -10.82
C GLY A 186 8.05 -1.65 -11.05
N ILE A 187 6.97 -1.10 -10.48
CA ILE A 187 6.65 0.33 -10.50
C ILE A 187 7.37 1.07 -9.37
N TYR A 188 7.42 0.47 -8.20
CA TYR A 188 7.92 1.11 -6.97
C TYR A 188 9.44 1.04 -6.86
N GLY A 189 10.05 -0.05 -7.31
CA GLY A 189 11.45 -0.41 -7.10
C GLY A 189 11.61 -1.56 -6.09
N GLU A 190 12.75 -2.22 -6.11
CA GLU A 190 13.06 -3.35 -5.23
C GLU A 190 13.82 -2.90 -3.98
N ASP A 191 13.44 -3.43 -2.82
CA ASP A 191 14.12 -3.29 -1.54
C ASP A 191 14.13 -4.64 -0.81
N THR A 192 15.23 -5.35 -0.89
CA THR A 192 15.39 -6.69 -0.31
C THR A 192 16.09 -6.70 1.04
N THR A 193 16.13 -5.57 1.74
CA THR A 193 16.86 -5.40 3.00
C THR A 193 16.35 -6.27 4.15
N LYS A 194 15.07 -6.70 4.09
CA LYS A 194 14.47 -7.63 5.05
C LYS A 194 14.43 -9.04 4.49
N GLY A 195 14.71 -10.03 5.35
CA GLY A 195 14.62 -11.44 4.99
C GLY A 195 13.18 -11.89 4.68
N MET A 196 13.06 -13.04 4.02
CA MET A 196 11.79 -13.67 3.65
C MET A 196 11.21 -14.47 4.84
N PRO A 197 10.03 -14.09 5.37
CA PRO A 197 9.42 -14.84 6.48
C PRO A 197 8.53 -16.00 6.01
N PHE A 198 8.18 -16.05 4.71
CA PHE A 198 7.19 -16.99 4.20
C PHE A 198 7.83 -18.31 3.74
N SER A 199 7.33 -19.42 4.27
CA SER A 199 7.89 -20.75 4.06
C SER A 199 7.71 -21.30 2.63
N ASP A 200 6.75 -20.75 1.87
CA ASP A 200 6.35 -21.23 0.55
C ASP A 200 6.85 -20.39 -0.63
N VAL A 201 7.64 -19.34 -0.38
CA VAL A 201 8.21 -18.50 -1.45
C VAL A 201 9.56 -19.05 -1.92
N GLY A 202 10.44 -19.48 -1.00
CA GLY A 202 11.77 -20.00 -1.33
C GLY A 202 12.58 -19.05 -2.22
N HIS A 203 13.58 -19.58 -2.92
CA HIS A 203 14.37 -18.83 -3.93
C HIS A 203 13.70 -18.87 -5.31
N SER A 204 12.43 -18.51 -5.38
CA SER A 204 11.65 -18.48 -6.62
C SER A 204 11.81 -17.14 -7.35
N TRP A 205 11.29 -17.07 -8.59
CA TRP A 205 11.31 -15.88 -9.43
C TRP A 205 10.66 -14.63 -8.79
N CYS A 206 9.77 -14.81 -7.82
CA CYS A 206 9.07 -13.72 -7.12
C CYS A 206 9.69 -13.38 -5.76
N TYR A 207 10.85 -13.97 -5.42
CA TYR A 207 11.47 -13.80 -4.10
C TYR A 207 11.69 -12.31 -3.77
N ASP A 208 12.39 -11.59 -4.64
CA ASP A 208 12.75 -10.19 -4.40
C ASP A 208 11.52 -9.29 -4.32
N ALA A 209 10.53 -9.52 -5.18
CA ALA A 209 9.28 -8.77 -5.16
C ALA A 209 8.47 -9.00 -3.86
N VAL A 210 8.37 -10.26 -3.41
CA VAL A 210 7.65 -10.59 -2.16
C VAL A 210 8.42 -10.09 -0.94
N ALA A 211 9.76 -10.19 -0.94
CA ALA A 211 10.63 -9.66 0.11
C ALA A 211 10.48 -8.14 0.23
N THR A 212 10.49 -7.43 -0.90
CA THR A 212 10.24 -5.98 -0.97
C THR A 212 8.88 -5.63 -0.39
N ALA A 213 7.80 -6.28 -0.85
CA ALA A 213 6.45 -6.02 -0.36
C ALA A 213 6.32 -6.29 1.15
N TYR A 214 6.99 -7.31 1.66
CA TYR A 214 7.04 -7.59 3.10
C TYR A 214 7.87 -6.53 3.83
N ALA A 215 9.02 -6.13 3.31
CA ALA A 215 9.88 -5.11 3.90
C ALA A 215 9.14 -3.78 4.12
N HIS A 216 8.32 -3.39 3.15
CA HIS A 216 7.48 -2.20 3.23
C HIS A 216 6.18 -2.39 4.01
N GLY A 217 5.86 -3.61 4.47
CA GLY A 217 4.62 -3.91 5.20
C GLY A 217 3.37 -3.93 4.34
N TRP A 218 3.49 -4.04 3.00
CA TRP A 218 2.34 -4.13 2.09
C TRP A 218 1.66 -5.50 2.15
N VAL A 219 2.43 -6.52 2.50
CA VAL A 219 1.93 -7.88 2.69
C VAL A 219 2.40 -8.45 4.03
N SER A 220 1.52 -9.18 4.72
CA SER A 220 1.82 -9.86 5.98
C SER A 220 1.73 -11.39 5.86
N GLY A 221 1.30 -11.91 4.71
CA GLY A 221 1.03 -13.34 4.52
C GLY A 221 -0.20 -13.83 5.28
N TYR A 222 -0.30 -15.14 5.41
CA TYR A 222 -1.38 -15.80 6.12
C TYR A 222 -0.93 -16.25 7.52
N SER A 223 -1.89 -16.57 8.39
CA SER A 223 -1.62 -17.00 9.77
C SER A 223 -0.83 -18.31 9.88
N ASP A 224 -0.76 -19.08 8.81
CA ASP A 224 0.03 -20.32 8.71
C ASP A 224 1.50 -20.08 8.29
N GLY A 225 1.93 -18.81 8.17
CA GLY A 225 3.29 -18.45 7.77
C GLY A 225 3.55 -18.56 6.27
N THR A 226 2.49 -18.66 5.44
CA THR A 226 2.61 -18.72 3.98
C THR A 226 2.25 -17.41 3.31
N PHE A 227 2.76 -17.18 2.08
CA PHE A 227 2.36 -16.08 1.19
C PHE A 227 1.35 -16.53 0.13
N ARG A 228 1.36 -17.79 -0.24
CA ARG A 228 0.58 -18.44 -1.30
C ARG A 228 0.81 -17.80 -2.68
N PRO A 229 2.05 -17.83 -3.20
CA PRO A 229 2.45 -17.09 -4.41
C PRO A 229 1.63 -17.46 -5.65
N ASN A 230 1.20 -18.70 -5.78
CA ASN A 230 0.46 -19.23 -6.94
C ASN A 230 -1.07 -19.12 -6.80
N GLN A 231 -1.59 -18.69 -5.64
CA GLN A 231 -3.02 -18.45 -5.47
C GLN A 231 -3.42 -17.21 -6.25
N THR A 232 -4.57 -17.24 -6.92
CA THR A 232 -5.15 -16.02 -7.52
C THR A 232 -5.46 -15.00 -6.44
N ILE A 233 -5.14 -13.72 -6.71
CA ILE A 233 -5.45 -12.64 -5.77
C ILE A 233 -6.92 -12.24 -5.91
N THR A 234 -7.58 -12.01 -4.78
CA THR A 234 -8.93 -11.46 -4.78
C THR A 234 -8.91 -9.94 -4.92
N ARG A 235 -10.03 -9.37 -5.36
CA ARG A 235 -10.20 -7.91 -5.47
C ARG A 235 -10.00 -7.22 -4.13
N ALA A 236 -10.51 -7.80 -3.03
CA ALA A 236 -10.31 -7.29 -1.68
C ALA A 236 -8.83 -7.27 -1.29
N GLU A 237 -8.11 -8.39 -1.50
CA GLU A 237 -6.67 -8.45 -1.21
C GLU A 237 -5.87 -7.41 -2.01
N ALA A 238 -6.21 -7.21 -3.28
CA ALA A 238 -5.53 -6.25 -4.14
C ALA A 238 -5.70 -4.80 -3.65
N VAL A 239 -6.92 -4.38 -3.29
CA VAL A 239 -7.14 -3.01 -2.78
C VAL A 239 -6.47 -2.79 -1.43
N VAL A 240 -6.46 -3.77 -0.53
CA VAL A 240 -5.75 -3.68 0.76
C VAL A 240 -4.25 -3.48 0.53
N ILE A 241 -3.64 -4.22 -0.39
CA ILE A 241 -2.23 -4.05 -0.74
C ILE A 241 -2.00 -2.67 -1.33
N LEU A 242 -2.82 -2.23 -2.29
CA LEU A 242 -2.64 -0.93 -2.95
C LEU A 242 -2.80 0.25 -1.99
N ASN A 243 -3.81 0.25 -1.12
CA ASN A 243 -3.95 1.29 -0.09
C ASN A 243 -2.75 1.32 0.87
N SER A 244 -2.23 0.14 1.23
CA SER A 244 -1.02 0.05 2.05
C SER A 244 0.20 0.65 1.37
N VAL A 245 0.37 0.43 0.06
CA VAL A 245 1.45 1.04 -0.76
C VAL A 245 1.32 2.56 -0.81
N LEU A 246 0.10 3.06 -0.99
CA LEU A 246 -0.20 4.49 -1.12
C LEU A 246 -0.24 5.20 0.23
N GLY A 247 -0.25 4.47 1.34
CA GLY A 247 -0.42 5.01 2.68
C GLY A 247 -1.81 5.55 2.97
N ARG A 248 -2.83 5.16 2.17
CA ARG A 248 -4.21 5.65 2.28
C ARG A 248 -4.99 4.92 3.36
N SER A 249 -5.87 5.65 4.04
CA SER A 249 -6.76 5.08 5.06
C SER A 249 -8.15 5.73 5.03
N CYS A 250 -9.19 4.92 5.11
CA CYS A 250 -10.56 5.37 5.06
C CYS A 250 -10.99 6.06 6.37
N ASP A 251 -11.56 7.28 6.27
CA ASP A 251 -12.25 7.91 7.39
C ASP A 251 -13.69 7.36 7.52
N LEU A 252 -13.82 6.23 8.20
CA LEU A 252 -15.13 5.60 8.42
C LEU A 252 -16.11 6.50 9.18
N THR A 253 -15.63 7.44 10.01
CA THR A 253 -16.48 8.41 10.71
C THR A 253 -17.13 9.37 9.70
N TYR A 254 -16.33 9.87 8.76
CA TYR A 254 -16.84 10.71 7.68
C TYR A 254 -17.83 9.96 6.79
N VAL A 255 -17.49 8.73 6.39
CA VAL A 255 -18.35 7.87 5.55
C VAL A 255 -19.70 7.61 6.23
N GLN A 256 -19.71 7.31 7.52
CA GLN A 256 -20.95 7.11 8.29
C GLN A 256 -21.79 8.38 8.39
N ALA A 257 -21.15 9.53 8.63
CA ALA A 257 -21.85 10.82 8.69
C ALA A 257 -22.44 11.25 7.35
N ASN A 258 -21.87 10.78 6.23
CA ASN A 258 -22.28 11.12 4.86
C ASN A 258 -22.84 9.89 4.11
N ALA A 259 -23.49 8.98 4.80
CA ALA A 259 -23.92 7.68 4.27
C ALA A 259 -24.81 7.78 3.01
N GLN A 260 -25.58 8.86 2.83
CA GLN A 260 -26.43 9.04 1.63
C GLN A 260 -25.62 9.37 0.37
N ALA A 261 -24.45 10.00 0.53
CA ALA A 261 -23.54 10.35 -0.56
C ALA A 261 -22.48 9.27 -0.80
N ALA A 262 -22.27 8.39 0.19
CA ALA A 262 -21.28 7.33 0.11
C ALA A 262 -21.73 6.21 -0.84
N LEU A 263 -20.76 5.64 -1.56
CA LEU A 263 -21.00 4.50 -2.42
C LEU A 263 -21.38 3.26 -1.58
N HIS A 264 -22.46 2.61 -1.97
CA HIS A 264 -22.94 1.41 -1.30
C HIS A 264 -22.81 0.19 -2.20
N PHE A 265 -21.99 -0.78 -1.78
CA PHE A 265 -21.96 -2.10 -2.35
C PHE A 265 -22.79 -3.06 -1.49
N THR A 266 -23.66 -3.82 -2.12
CA THR A 266 -24.58 -4.72 -1.41
C THR A 266 -23.91 -6.00 -0.90
N ASP A 267 -22.73 -6.29 -1.40
CA ASP A 267 -21.95 -7.52 -1.10
C ASP A 267 -20.73 -7.29 -0.21
N ILE A 268 -20.58 -6.08 0.36
CA ILE A 268 -19.59 -5.81 1.41
C ILE A 268 -20.31 -5.47 2.71
N THR A 269 -19.77 -5.96 3.83
CA THR A 269 -20.37 -5.76 5.17
C THR A 269 -19.45 -4.89 6.03
N PRO A 270 -19.98 -3.88 6.73
CA PRO A 270 -19.24 -3.19 7.79
C PRO A 270 -18.67 -4.23 8.78
N GLY A 271 -17.38 -4.10 9.10
CA GLY A 271 -16.67 -5.06 9.96
C GLY A 271 -15.93 -6.18 9.19
N ALA A 272 -16.13 -6.34 7.89
CA ALA A 272 -15.23 -7.16 7.07
C ALA A 272 -13.83 -6.55 7.07
N TRP A 273 -12.79 -7.39 7.08
CA TRP A 273 -11.39 -6.95 7.14
C TRP A 273 -10.96 -6.01 6.01
N TYR A 274 -11.64 -6.08 4.87
CA TYR A 274 -11.40 -5.29 3.67
C TYR A 274 -12.36 -4.09 3.53
N TYR A 275 -13.33 -3.92 4.44
CA TYR A 275 -14.41 -2.95 4.26
C TYR A 275 -13.90 -1.51 4.07
N ALA A 276 -13.04 -1.06 4.97
CA ALA A 276 -12.47 0.28 4.91
C ALA A 276 -11.65 0.50 3.61
N ASP A 277 -10.85 -0.49 3.22
CA ASP A 277 -10.02 -0.43 2.02
C ASP A 277 -10.84 -0.40 0.73
N VAL A 278 -11.95 -1.14 0.67
CA VAL A 278 -12.85 -1.09 -0.49
C VAL A 278 -13.52 0.28 -0.62
N ILE A 279 -13.94 0.88 0.48
CA ILE A 279 -14.52 2.24 0.47
C ILE A 279 -13.46 3.25 0.01
N GLU A 280 -12.25 3.22 0.60
CA GLU A 280 -11.13 4.08 0.22
C GLU A 280 -10.81 4.00 -1.28
N ALA A 281 -10.69 2.79 -1.80
CA ALA A 281 -10.33 2.54 -3.20
C ALA A 281 -11.41 2.97 -4.20
N SER A 282 -12.68 3.01 -3.76
CA SER A 282 -13.86 3.23 -4.62
C SER A 282 -14.41 4.63 -4.58
N MET A 283 -13.93 5.48 -3.65
CA MET A 283 -14.45 6.83 -3.43
C MET A 283 -13.34 7.86 -3.54
N GLY A 284 -13.43 8.73 -4.53
CA GLY A 284 -12.58 9.91 -4.59
C GLY A 284 -12.92 10.89 -3.45
N HIS A 285 -11.90 11.48 -2.84
CA HIS A 285 -12.11 12.43 -1.75
C HIS A 285 -10.91 13.35 -1.58
N THR A 286 -11.16 14.48 -0.92
CA THR A 286 -10.13 15.34 -0.37
C THR A 286 -9.99 15.07 1.12
N TYR A 287 -8.80 15.28 1.66
CA TYR A 287 -8.52 15.00 3.07
C TYR A 287 -7.56 16.03 3.66
N THR A 288 -7.51 16.06 4.98
CA THR A 288 -6.43 16.65 5.77
C THR A 288 -5.77 15.55 6.57
N GLU A 289 -4.49 15.68 6.82
CA GLU A 289 -3.76 14.75 7.67
C GLU A 289 -3.44 15.38 9.01
N LEU A 290 -3.78 14.70 10.09
CA LEU A 290 -3.43 15.10 11.44
C LEU A 290 -2.78 13.89 12.17
N ALA A 291 -1.51 14.02 12.48
CA ALA A 291 -0.73 12.98 13.16
C ALA A 291 -0.74 11.61 12.41
N GLY A 292 -0.66 11.63 11.08
CA GLY A 292 -0.68 10.43 10.25
C GLY A 292 -2.07 9.79 10.11
N ILE A 293 -3.13 10.48 10.52
CA ILE A 293 -4.51 10.02 10.39
C ILE A 293 -5.20 10.91 9.36
N GLU A 294 -5.73 10.29 8.32
CA GLU A 294 -6.55 10.99 7.33
C GLU A 294 -7.91 11.38 7.91
N ARG A 295 -8.32 12.59 7.58
CA ARG A 295 -9.65 13.10 7.83
C ARG A 295 -10.24 13.61 6.54
N TRP A 296 -11.26 12.93 6.05
CA TRP A 296 -11.92 13.30 4.81
C TRP A 296 -12.66 14.62 4.95
N THR A 297 -12.55 15.47 3.95
CA THR A 297 -13.16 16.80 3.95
C THR A 297 -14.24 16.95 2.91
N ALA A 298 -14.16 16.27 1.77
CA ALA A 298 -15.20 16.21 0.76
C ALA A 298 -15.07 14.94 -0.08
N LEU A 299 -16.19 14.46 -0.63
CA LEU A 299 -16.22 13.43 -1.67
C LEU A 299 -16.10 14.11 -3.05
N SER A 300 -15.39 13.47 -4.00
CA SER A 300 -15.15 13.96 -5.36
C SER A 300 -15.75 13.04 -6.42
#